data_a05305aeff17b479e6a4d5e5c3b84b30
#
_entry.id   a05305aeff17b479e6a4d5e5c3b84b30
#
_cell.length_a   1.000
_cell.length_b   1.000
_cell.length_c   1.000
_cell.angle_alpha   90.00
_cell.angle_beta   90.00
_cell.angle_gamma   90.00
#
_symmetry.space_group_name_H-M   'P 1'
#
loop_
_entity.id
_entity.type
_entity.pdbx_description
1 polymer ?
#
loop_
_entity_poly.entity_id
_entity_poly.type
_entity_poly.pdbx_seq_one_letter_code
_entity_poly.pdbx_strand_id
1 'polypeptide(L)'
;RFEKMVLKLESQKLYINDQPCPIAPADFNLLLLFINAPEHFLTKEDIKNVFWPQEDKPDNKIHNHISTLKSSIKNFPEYQIITEPKKGYRLVISSNG
;
A
#
# COMPACT_ATOMS: atom_id res chain seq x y z
N ARG A 1 6.37 6.91 9.21
CA ARG A 1 5.97 5.86 10.12
C ARG A 1 4.47 5.88 10.34
N PHE A 2 3.86 4.70 10.33
CA PHE A 2 2.43 4.59 10.39
C PHE A 2 2.08 3.59 11.50
N GLU A 3 1.67 4.09 12.66
CA GLU A 3 1.42 3.30 13.85
C GLU A 3 2.61 2.42 14.17
N LYS A 4 2.41 1.10 14.26
CA LYS A 4 3.50 0.17 14.54
C LYS A 4 4.16 -0.37 13.28
N MET A 5 3.92 0.26 12.17
CA MET A 5 4.53 -0.11 10.90
C MET A 5 5.75 0.78 10.67
N VAL A 6 6.89 0.17 10.43
CA VAL A 6 8.13 0.89 10.20
C VAL A 6 8.66 0.49 8.82
N LEU A 7 8.92 1.48 7.99
CA LEU A 7 9.48 1.26 6.67
C LEU A 7 10.92 1.77 6.64
N LYS A 8 11.84 0.87 6.41
CA LYS A 8 13.24 1.22 6.29
C LYS A 8 13.56 1.51 4.84
N LEU A 9 13.67 2.79 4.51
CA LEU A 9 13.79 3.21 3.11
C LEU A 9 15.08 2.72 2.45
N GLU A 10 16.17 2.73 3.18
CA GLU A 10 17.45 2.35 2.59
C GLU A 10 17.50 0.89 2.16
N SER A 11 16.91 0.02 2.98
CA SER A 11 16.94 -1.41 2.70
C SER A 11 15.64 -1.91 2.11
N GLN A 12 14.64 -1.04 2.02
CA GLN A 12 13.29 -1.39 1.54
C GLN A 12 12.71 -2.54 2.34
N LYS A 13 12.86 -2.48 3.65
CA LYS A 13 12.33 -3.51 4.54
C LYS A 13 11.17 -2.96 5.34
N LEU A 14 10.20 -3.82 5.57
CA LEU A 14 9.01 -3.48 6.32
C LEU A 14 8.98 -4.26 7.61
N TYR A 15 8.69 -3.56 8.71
CA TYR A 15 8.50 -4.18 10.01
C TYR A 15 7.13 -3.77 10.53
N ILE A 16 6.36 -4.74 10.99
CA ILE A 16 5.06 -4.49 11.58
C ILE A 16 5.06 -5.11 12.96
N ASN A 17 4.78 -4.31 13.99
CA ASN A 17 4.82 -4.75 15.38
C ASN A 17 6.19 -5.36 15.73
N ASP A 18 7.25 -4.73 15.22
CA ASP A 18 8.64 -5.16 15.44
C ASP A 18 8.98 -6.50 14.78
N GLN A 19 8.11 -7.00 13.90
CA GLN A 19 8.38 -8.23 13.18
C GLN A 19 8.65 -7.93 11.71
N PRO A 20 9.70 -8.54 11.14
CA PRO A 20 9.97 -8.33 9.72
C PRO A 20 8.85 -8.90 8.88
N CYS A 21 8.44 -8.14 7.87
CA CYS A 21 7.39 -8.54 6.97
C CYS A 21 7.97 -8.58 5.56
N PRO A 22 8.13 -9.78 4.97
CA PRO A 22 8.67 -9.86 3.61
C PRO A 22 7.76 -9.12 2.64
N ILE A 23 8.36 -8.31 1.79
CA ILE A 23 7.59 -7.50 0.85
C ILE A 23 8.45 -7.23 -0.38
N ALA A 24 7.82 -7.31 -1.56
CA ALA A 24 8.52 -6.99 -2.79
C ALA A 24 8.77 -5.49 -2.87
N PRO A 25 9.84 -5.06 -3.56
CA PRO A 25 10.13 -3.63 -3.67
C PRO A 25 8.98 -2.81 -4.24
N ALA A 26 8.27 -3.34 -5.22
CA ALA A 26 7.13 -2.63 -5.79
C ALA A 26 6.02 -2.44 -4.77
N ASP A 27 5.76 -3.46 -3.97
CA ASP A 27 4.73 -3.36 -2.93
C ASP A 27 5.16 -2.43 -1.82
N PHE A 28 6.44 -2.43 -1.49
CA PHE A 28 6.99 -1.50 -0.50
C PHE A 28 6.75 -0.07 -0.95
N ASN A 29 7.04 0.23 -2.22
CA ASN A 29 6.85 1.58 -2.75
C ASN A 29 5.38 1.99 -2.76
N LEU A 30 4.48 1.06 -3.07
CA LEU A 30 3.05 1.35 -3.03
C LEU A 30 2.58 1.63 -1.61
N LEU A 31 3.05 0.84 -0.65
CA LEU A 31 2.70 1.05 0.75
C LEU A 31 3.20 2.41 1.22
N LEU A 32 4.42 2.76 0.85
CA LEU A 32 4.99 4.05 1.21
C LEU A 32 4.15 5.19 0.62
N LEU A 33 3.68 5.01 -0.60
CA LEU A 33 2.84 6.01 -1.25
C LEU A 33 1.53 6.22 -0.47
N PHE A 34 0.91 5.13 -0.02
CA PHE A 34 -0.29 5.23 0.81
C PHE A 34 -0.01 6.00 2.11
N ILE A 35 1.08 5.67 2.77
CA ILE A 35 1.39 6.28 4.06
C ILE A 35 1.60 7.78 3.93
N ASN A 36 2.22 8.21 2.85
CA ASN A 36 2.49 9.62 2.62
C ASN A 36 1.32 10.38 2.02
N ALA A 37 0.28 9.69 1.58
CA ALA A 37 -0.86 10.35 0.95
C ALA A 37 -1.79 10.96 2.01
N PRO A 38 -2.48 12.05 1.68
CA PRO A 38 -3.48 12.61 2.59
C PRO A 38 -4.53 11.55 2.91
N GLU A 39 -4.82 11.40 4.20
CA GLU A 39 -5.80 10.42 4.70
C GLU A 39 -5.50 9.00 4.23
N HIS A 40 -4.25 8.76 3.80
CA HIS A 40 -3.81 7.43 3.32
C HIS A 40 -4.67 6.91 2.18
N PHE A 41 -5.14 7.83 1.35
CA PHE A 41 -6.01 7.52 0.22
C PHE A 41 -5.29 7.82 -1.09
N LEU A 42 -5.39 6.89 -2.04
CA LEU A 42 -4.81 7.05 -3.36
C LEU A 42 -5.88 6.81 -4.42
N THR A 43 -5.95 7.70 -5.39
CA THR A 43 -6.79 7.46 -6.56
C THR A 43 -6.04 6.56 -7.52
N LYS A 44 -6.75 5.99 -8.47
CA LYS A 44 -6.09 5.21 -9.53
C LYS A 44 -5.10 6.08 -10.29
N GLU A 45 -5.46 7.36 -10.49
CA GLU A 45 -4.58 8.29 -11.18
C GLU A 45 -3.28 8.50 -10.42
N ASP A 46 -3.37 8.62 -9.10
CA ASP A 46 -2.17 8.77 -8.27
C ASP A 46 -1.22 7.59 -8.45
N ILE A 47 -1.78 6.38 -8.44
CA ILE A 47 -0.97 5.18 -8.57
C ILE A 47 -0.37 5.09 -9.97
N LYS A 48 -1.20 5.37 -10.98
CA LYS A 48 -0.74 5.35 -12.37
C LYS A 48 0.43 6.30 -12.57
N ASN A 49 0.31 7.51 -12.06
CA ASN A 49 1.33 8.52 -12.30
C ASN A 49 2.69 8.16 -11.69
N VAL A 50 2.68 7.38 -10.63
CA VAL A 50 3.93 6.96 -10.00
C VAL A 50 4.52 5.73 -10.69
N PHE A 51 3.71 4.75 -11.02
CA PHE A 51 4.22 3.46 -11.49
C PHE A 51 4.12 3.28 -13.00
N TRP A 52 3.08 3.80 -13.64
CA TRP A 52 2.86 3.60 -15.07
C TRP A 52 2.37 4.88 -15.73
N PRO A 53 3.17 5.96 -15.68
CA PRO A 53 2.69 7.26 -16.17
C PRO A 53 2.37 7.28 -17.67
N GLN A 54 2.92 6.34 -18.43
CA GLN A 54 2.69 6.33 -19.86
C GLN A 54 1.66 5.31 -20.31
N GLU A 55 1.05 4.60 -19.38
CA GLU A 55 0.01 3.66 -19.72
C GLU A 55 -1.33 4.37 -19.79
N ASP A 56 -2.11 4.05 -20.81
CA ASP A 56 -3.43 4.66 -20.94
C ASP A 56 -4.43 4.07 -19.95
N LYS A 57 -4.43 2.76 -19.84
CA LYS A 57 -5.40 2.07 -18.98
C LYS A 57 -4.74 1.00 -18.15
N PRO A 58 -4.06 1.40 -17.08
CA PRO A 58 -3.35 0.43 -16.24
C PRO A 58 -4.24 -0.23 -15.18
N ASP A 59 -5.56 -0.27 -15.41
CA ASP A 59 -6.48 -0.76 -14.39
C ASP A 59 -6.13 -2.15 -13.87
N ASN A 60 -5.79 -3.07 -14.76
CA ASN A 60 -5.42 -4.42 -14.35
C ASN A 60 -4.12 -4.44 -13.57
N LYS A 61 -3.17 -3.60 -13.99
CA LYS A 61 -1.89 -3.52 -13.28
C LYS A 61 -2.08 -2.95 -11.88
N ILE A 62 -2.90 -1.92 -11.77
CA ILE A 62 -3.21 -1.32 -10.47
C ILE A 62 -3.90 -2.35 -9.57
N HIS A 63 -4.89 -3.03 -10.11
CA HIS A 63 -5.63 -4.04 -9.34
C HIS A 63 -4.69 -5.14 -8.86
N ASN A 64 -3.82 -5.63 -9.73
CA ASN A 64 -2.88 -6.69 -9.36
C ASN A 64 -1.89 -6.20 -8.31
N HIS A 65 -1.42 -4.97 -8.45
CA HIS A 65 -0.47 -4.39 -7.50
C HIS A 65 -1.09 -4.26 -6.11
N ILE A 66 -2.33 -3.78 -6.06
CA ILE A 66 -3.07 -3.68 -4.80
C ILE A 66 -3.28 -5.06 -4.20
N SER A 67 -3.65 -6.03 -5.03
CA SER A 67 -3.89 -7.39 -4.58
C SER A 67 -2.62 -8.01 -3.98
N THR A 68 -1.48 -7.80 -4.64
CA THR A 68 -0.21 -8.30 -4.15
C THR A 68 0.16 -7.67 -2.81
N LEU A 69 -0.08 -6.37 -2.68
CA LEU A 69 0.21 -5.69 -1.41
C LEU A 69 -0.70 -6.22 -0.30
N LYS A 70 -1.97 -6.44 -0.58
CA LYS A 70 -2.89 -7.02 0.40
C LYS A 70 -2.37 -8.37 0.88
N SER A 71 -1.86 -9.19 -0.03
CA SER A 71 -1.31 -10.49 0.33
C SER A 71 -0.09 -10.35 1.21
N SER A 72 0.74 -9.34 0.95
CA SER A 72 1.97 -9.15 1.73
C SER A 72 1.67 -8.80 3.18
N ILE A 73 0.56 -8.13 3.44
CA ILE A 73 0.21 -7.72 4.81
C ILE A 73 -0.95 -8.52 5.39
N LYS A 74 -1.31 -9.63 4.78
CA LYS A 74 -2.48 -10.41 5.23
C LYS A 74 -2.31 -10.99 6.63
N ASN A 75 -1.07 -11.21 7.08
CA ASN A 75 -0.82 -11.72 8.42
C ASN A 75 -0.99 -10.66 9.51
N PHE A 76 -1.28 -9.44 9.11
CA PHE A 76 -1.48 -8.33 10.03
C PHE A 76 -2.85 -7.71 9.74
N PRO A 77 -3.92 -8.37 10.21
CA PRO A 77 -5.28 -7.96 9.84
C PRO A 77 -5.68 -6.57 10.31
N GLU A 78 -4.92 -5.98 11.21
CA GLU A 78 -5.18 -4.61 11.63
C GLU A 78 -4.88 -3.60 10.53
N TYR A 79 -4.11 -3.99 9.51
CA TYR A 79 -3.82 -3.13 8.36
C TYR A 79 -4.56 -3.66 7.14
N GLN A 80 -5.43 -2.84 6.57
CA GLN A 80 -6.24 -3.27 5.43
C GLN A 80 -6.27 -2.20 4.36
N ILE A 81 -6.38 -2.63 3.11
CA ILE A 81 -6.55 -1.73 2.00
C ILE A 81 -7.97 -1.90 1.51
N ILE A 82 -8.74 -0.82 1.55
CA ILE A 82 -10.14 -0.83 1.17
C ILE A 82 -10.29 -0.20 -0.21
N THR A 83 -11.07 -0.85 -1.08
CA THR A 83 -11.41 -0.29 -2.37
C THR A 83 -12.61 0.63 -2.21
N GLU A 84 -12.47 1.88 -2.66
CA GLU A 84 -13.60 2.81 -2.69
C GLU A 84 -14.04 2.92 -4.14
N PRO A 85 -15.21 2.37 -4.49
CA PRO A 85 -15.63 2.29 -5.90
C PRO A 85 -15.60 3.66 -6.56
N LYS A 86 -15.05 3.70 -7.77
CA LYS A 86 -14.96 4.89 -8.60
C LYS A 86 -14.09 6.00 -8.01
N LYS A 87 -13.46 5.77 -6.88
CA LYS A 87 -12.61 6.78 -6.24
C LYS A 87 -11.16 6.33 -6.14
N GLY A 88 -10.94 5.16 -5.57
CA GLY A 88 -9.58 4.68 -5.41
C GLY A 88 -9.45 3.67 -4.30
N TYR A 89 -8.36 3.77 -3.56
CA TYR A 89 -8.03 2.82 -2.50
C TYR A 89 -7.59 3.57 -1.26
N ARG A 90 -7.86 2.98 -0.10
CA ARG A 90 -7.48 3.60 1.17
C ARG A 90 -6.83 2.57 2.08
N LEU A 91 -5.73 2.95 2.70
CA LEU A 91 -5.10 2.13 3.72
C LEU A 91 -5.70 2.52 5.06
N VAL A 92 -6.22 1.53 5.78
CA VAL A 92 -6.84 1.79 7.07
C VAL A 92 -6.23 0.90 8.14
N ILE A 93 -6.28 1.38 9.37
CA ILE A 93 -5.85 0.60 10.53
C ILE A 93 -7.07 0.34 11.38
N SER A 94 -7.27 -0.93 11.72
CA SER A 94 -8.30 -1.28 12.66
C SER A 94 -7.75 -1.09 14.06
N SER A 95 -8.32 -0.17 14.79
CA SER A 95 -7.83 0.09 16.14
C SER A 95 -8.57 -0.71 17.18
N ASN A 96 -9.05 -1.84 16.83
CA ASN A 96 -9.76 -2.67 17.71
C ASN A 96 -8.84 -3.36 18.59
N GLY A 97 -8.57 -2.76 19.59
CA GLY A 97 -7.58 -3.19 20.53
C GLY A 97 -7.81 -4.54 21.04
#